data_0bb1f9378860d1ef8bca5b88093749e5
#
_entry.id   0bb1f9378860d1ef8bca5b88093749e5
#
_cell.length_a   1.000
_cell.length_b   1.000
_cell.length_c   1.000
_cell.angle_alpha   90.00
_cell.angle_beta   90.00
_cell.angle_gamma   90.00
#
_symmetry.space_group_name_H-M   'P 1'
#
loop_
_entity.id
_entity.type
_entity.pdbx_description
1 polymer ?
#
loop_
_entity_poly.entity_id
_entity_poly.type
_entity_poly.pdbx_seq_one_letter_code
_entity_poly.pdbx_strand_id
1 'polypeptide(L)'
;MKKNIKWFAAVLAALTLGYGAVSCGSDSKEPEWEWPDPDPDPDPEPGVEKPRFIWVDAAANFPDFANSKENILRDLTKAREAGFTDIVVDVRPTTGDVLFRTSVVDQVEWLGAWLPGGYSKVERTATWDYLQAFIDAGKSLDLRIHAAINTF
;
A
#
# COMPACT_ATOMS: atom_id res chain seq x y z
N MET A 1 -13.52 4.51 -59.69
CA MET A 1 -12.82 4.25 -58.41
C MET A 1 -13.50 3.17 -57.56
N LYS A 2 -13.97 2.04 -58.08
CA LYS A 2 -14.63 0.94 -57.33
C LYS A 2 -13.94 -0.42 -57.41
N LYS A 3 -12.75 -0.54 -58.03
CA LYS A 3 -12.08 -1.82 -58.21
C LYS A 3 -11.01 -2.18 -57.16
N ASN A 4 -10.55 -1.24 -56.35
CA ASN A 4 -9.43 -1.48 -55.43
C ASN A 4 -9.87 -1.91 -53.99
N ILE A 5 -11.16 -1.75 -53.65
CA ILE A 5 -11.67 -2.13 -52.32
C ILE A 5 -11.80 -3.65 -52.17
N LYS A 6 -12.07 -4.37 -53.24
CA LYS A 6 -12.20 -5.85 -53.19
C LYS A 6 -10.86 -6.58 -52.99
N TRP A 7 -9.75 -5.97 -53.41
CA TRP A 7 -8.42 -6.57 -53.25
C TRP A 7 -7.89 -6.40 -51.80
N PHE A 8 -8.17 -5.28 -51.19
CA PHE A 8 -7.79 -5.08 -49.77
C PHE A 8 -8.54 -5.97 -48.80
N ALA A 9 -9.80 -6.29 -49.09
CA ALA A 9 -10.56 -7.25 -48.25
C ALA A 9 -10.05 -8.68 -48.35
N ALA A 10 -9.53 -9.09 -49.51
CA ALA A 10 -8.98 -10.43 -49.67
C ALA A 10 -7.58 -10.60 -49.02
N VAL A 11 -6.77 -9.56 -49.00
CA VAL A 11 -5.45 -9.58 -48.34
C VAL A 11 -5.60 -9.54 -46.81
N LEU A 12 -6.60 -8.81 -46.30
CA LEU A 12 -6.86 -8.78 -44.85
C LEU A 12 -7.40 -10.11 -44.33
N ALA A 13 -8.23 -10.81 -45.14
CA ALA A 13 -8.75 -12.12 -44.74
C ALA A 13 -7.67 -13.23 -44.73
N ALA A 14 -6.62 -13.12 -45.57
CA ALA A 14 -5.52 -14.05 -45.61
C ALA A 14 -4.52 -13.87 -44.42
N LEU A 15 -4.43 -12.66 -43.87
CA LEU A 15 -3.58 -12.33 -42.71
C LEU A 15 -4.20 -12.77 -41.38
N THR A 16 -5.54 -12.88 -41.29
CA THR A 16 -6.20 -13.34 -40.07
C THR A 16 -6.29 -14.85 -39.91
N LEU A 17 -6.06 -15.63 -40.99
CA LEU A 17 -6.06 -17.08 -40.92
C LEU A 17 -4.69 -17.69 -40.59
N GLY A 18 -3.63 -16.90 -40.54
CA GLY A 18 -2.27 -17.37 -40.28
C GLY A 18 -1.83 -17.31 -38.81
N TYR A 19 -2.62 -16.76 -37.91
CA TYR A 19 -2.30 -16.67 -36.47
C TYR A 19 -3.13 -17.61 -35.58
N GLY A 20 -3.72 -18.63 -36.18
CA GLY A 20 -4.41 -19.68 -35.46
C GLY A 20 -3.50 -20.87 -35.21
N ALA A 21 -3.23 -21.14 -33.95
CA ALA A 21 -2.63 -22.36 -33.40
C ALA A 21 -1.10 -22.43 -33.35
N VAL A 22 -0.46 -21.59 -32.57
CA VAL A 22 0.61 -22.07 -31.70
C VAL A 22 -0.01 -22.23 -30.30
N SER A 23 -0.78 -23.30 -30.17
CA SER A 23 -1.03 -23.91 -28.87
C SER A 23 0.30 -24.54 -28.44
N CYS A 24 1.04 -23.92 -27.55
CA CYS A 24 2.05 -24.61 -26.77
C CYS A 24 1.32 -25.63 -25.89
N GLY A 25 1.08 -26.80 -26.44
CA GLY A 25 0.80 -27.98 -25.66
C GLY A 25 2.09 -28.40 -24.99
N SER A 26 2.44 -27.82 -23.86
CA SER A 26 3.34 -28.45 -22.94
C SER A 26 2.51 -29.43 -22.10
N ASP A 27 2.56 -30.71 -22.46
CA ASP A 27 2.19 -31.83 -21.59
C ASP A 27 3.21 -31.98 -20.44
N SER A 28 3.58 -30.84 -19.80
CA SER A 28 4.14 -30.88 -18.48
C SER A 28 2.94 -30.91 -17.53
N LYS A 29 2.63 -32.09 -17.01
CA LYS A 29 1.84 -32.20 -15.79
C LYS A 29 2.60 -31.37 -14.75
N GLU A 30 2.20 -30.15 -14.55
CA GLU A 30 2.63 -29.40 -13.37
C GLU A 30 2.29 -30.29 -12.17
N PRO A 31 3.22 -30.48 -11.24
CA PRO A 31 2.90 -31.19 -10.01
C PRO A 31 1.74 -30.43 -9.38
N GLU A 32 0.63 -31.13 -9.19
CA GLU A 32 -0.54 -30.60 -8.49
C GLU A 32 -0.12 -30.37 -7.02
N TRP A 33 0.30 -29.14 -6.73
CA TRP A 33 0.60 -28.71 -5.37
C TRP A 33 -0.74 -28.50 -4.68
N GLU A 34 -1.25 -29.55 -4.05
CA GLU A 34 -2.27 -29.37 -3.04
C GLU A 34 -1.61 -28.68 -1.84
N TRP A 35 -1.90 -27.39 -1.67
CA TRP A 35 -1.64 -26.74 -0.41
C TRP A 35 -2.49 -27.46 0.62
N PRO A 36 -1.89 -27.96 1.72
CA PRO A 36 -2.71 -28.47 2.82
C PRO A 36 -3.67 -27.35 3.20
N ASP A 37 -4.95 -27.69 3.35
CA ASP A 37 -5.93 -26.76 3.88
C ASP A 37 -5.33 -26.13 5.14
N PRO A 38 -5.28 -24.78 5.23
CA PRO A 38 -4.79 -24.18 6.45
C PRO A 38 -5.62 -24.73 7.60
N ASP A 39 -4.94 -25.21 8.64
CA ASP A 39 -5.63 -25.60 9.87
C ASP A 39 -6.63 -24.48 10.20
N PRO A 40 -7.90 -24.82 10.47
CA PRO A 40 -8.86 -23.79 10.84
C PRO A 40 -8.26 -22.99 12.00
N ASP A 41 -8.19 -21.65 11.80
CA ASP A 41 -7.77 -20.75 12.86
C ASP A 41 -8.46 -21.17 14.16
N PRO A 42 -7.72 -21.42 15.24
CA PRO A 42 -8.36 -21.77 16.50
C PRO A 42 -9.40 -20.71 16.82
N ASP A 43 -10.61 -21.15 17.18
CA ASP A 43 -11.66 -20.23 17.58
C ASP A 43 -11.08 -19.24 18.61
N PRO A 44 -11.28 -17.93 18.43
CA PRO A 44 -10.74 -16.95 19.35
C PRO A 44 -11.24 -17.28 20.77
N GLU A 45 -10.31 -17.27 21.72
CA GLU A 45 -10.65 -17.47 23.12
C GLU A 45 -11.83 -16.55 23.52
N PRO A 46 -12.85 -17.06 24.20
CA PRO A 46 -13.99 -16.26 24.62
C PRO A 46 -13.52 -15.05 25.45
N GLY A 47 -13.81 -13.84 24.95
CA GLY A 47 -13.45 -12.59 25.61
C GLY A 47 -12.21 -11.87 25.05
N VAL A 48 -11.49 -12.47 24.09
CA VAL A 48 -10.41 -11.76 23.37
C VAL A 48 -11.01 -10.99 22.20
N GLU A 49 -10.99 -9.66 22.29
CA GLU A 49 -11.42 -8.80 21.19
C GLU A 49 -10.42 -8.93 20.03
N LYS A 50 -10.91 -9.26 18.84
CA LYS A 50 -10.07 -9.36 17.64
C LYS A 50 -9.49 -7.97 17.31
N PRO A 51 -8.16 -7.87 17.08
CA PRO A 51 -7.55 -6.61 16.72
C PRO A 51 -8.09 -6.11 15.37
N ARG A 52 -8.33 -4.80 15.28
CA ARG A 52 -8.77 -4.12 14.05
C ARG A 52 -7.70 -3.13 13.66
N PHE A 53 -7.05 -3.42 12.54
CA PHE A 53 -5.93 -2.64 12.05
C PHE A 53 -6.37 -1.58 11.03
N ILE A 54 -5.73 -0.42 11.09
CA ILE A 54 -5.73 0.56 10.00
C ILE A 54 -4.28 0.89 9.63
N TRP A 55 -4.03 1.05 8.34
CA TRP A 55 -2.71 1.35 7.81
C TRP A 55 -2.59 2.83 7.50
N VAL A 56 -1.48 3.44 7.94
CA VAL A 56 -1.06 4.80 7.59
C VAL A 56 0.10 4.69 6.62
N ASP A 57 -0.17 4.93 5.36
CA ASP A 57 0.83 4.94 4.30
C ASP A 57 1.70 6.20 4.37
N ALA A 58 3.02 6.04 4.24
CA ALA A 58 3.94 7.15 4.38
C ALA A 58 3.73 8.24 3.33
N ALA A 59 3.50 7.88 2.06
CA ALA A 59 3.36 8.85 0.98
C ALA A 59 1.94 9.43 0.89
N ALA A 60 0.92 8.56 0.94
CA ALA A 60 -0.48 8.98 0.80
C ALA A 60 -0.94 9.88 1.96
N ASN A 61 -0.47 9.62 3.18
CA ASN A 61 -0.86 10.38 4.36
C ASN A 61 0.15 11.48 4.74
N PHE A 62 1.27 11.59 4.03
CA PHE A 62 2.30 12.58 4.31
C PHE A 62 1.81 14.04 4.30
N PRO A 63 0.98 14.46 3.33
CA PRO A 63 0.46 15.83 3.30
C PRO A 63 -0.27 16.24 4.58
N ASP A 64 -0.98 15.29 5.19
CA ASP A 64 -1.78 15.55 6.38
C ASP A 64 -0.96 15.47 7.67
N PHE A 65 0.01 14.55 7.75
CA PHE A 65 0.65 14.20 9.01
C PHE A 65 2.10 14.69 9.14
N ALA A 66 2.80 14.97 8.03
CA ALA A 66 4.24 15.30 8.08
C ALA A 66 4.55 16.49 9.01
N ASN A 67 3.66 17.46 9.08
CA ASN A 67 3.88 18.73 9.76
C ASN A 67 2.82 19.07 10.83
N SER A 68 1.88 18.18 11.14
CA SER A 68 0.82 18.46 12.11
C SER A 68 0.55 17.28 13.05
N LYS A 69 0.91 17.44 14.32
CA LYS A 69 0.53 16.51 15.40
C LYS A 69 -0.98 16.55 15.67
N GLU A 70 -1.61 17.69 15.46
CA GLU A 70 -3.04 17.90 15.63
C GLU A 70 -3.83 17.04 14.64
N ASN A 71 -3.37 16.96 13.40
CA ASN A 71 -3.98 16.09 12.39
C ASN A 71 -3.82 14.62 12.76
N ILE A 72 -2.64 14.21 13.23
CA ILE A 72 -2.41 12.85 13.72
C ILE A 72 -3.41 12.53 14.84
N LEU A 73 -3.48 13.32 15.88
CA LEU A 73 -4.39 13.10 17.00
C LEU A 73 -5.86 13.08 16.56
N ARG A 74 -6.27 14.03 15.72
CA ARG A 74 -7.63 14.11 15.17
C ARG A 74 -8.04 12.84 14.45
N ASP A 75 -7.18 12.32 13.57
CA ASP A 75 -7.55 11.20 12.73
C ASP A 75 -7.39 9.86 13.47
N LEU A 76 -6.47 9.73 14.40
CA LEU A 76 -6.41 8.60 15.31
C LEU A 76 -7.64 8.58 16.26
N THR A 77 -8.15 9.73 16.68
CA THR A 77 -9.42 9.82 17.45
C THR A 77 -10.58 9.23 16.64
N LYS A 78 -10.71 9.61 15.36
CA LYS A 78 -11.74 9.03 14.48
C LYS A 78 -11.56 7.53 14.29
N ALA A 79 -10.32 7.06 14.16
CA ALA A 79 -10.03 5.64 14.04
C ALA A 79 -10.48 4.89 15.31
N ARG A 80 -10.19 5.42 16.50
CA ARG A 80 -10.64 4.84 17.77
C ARG A 80 -12.17 4.82 17.89
N GLU A 81 -12.84 5.90 17.53
CA GLU A 81 -14.30 6.02 17.51
C GLU A 81 -14.94 5.02 16.52
N ALA A 82 -14.27 4.73 15.39
CA ALA A 82 -14.70 3.72 14.43
C ALA A 82 -14.41 2.27 14.88
N GLY A 83 -13.78 2.08 16.06
CA GLY A 83 -13.53 0.78 16.66
C GLY A 83 -12.22 0.12 16.23
N PHE A 84 -11.28 0.85 15.62
CA PHE A 84 -9.92 0.36 15.42
C PHE A 84 -9.17 0.29 16.75
N THR A 85 -8.30 -0.71 16.87
CA THR A 85 -7.50 -0.96 18.08
C THR A 85 -6.01 -0.84 17.79
N ASP A 86 -5.63 -0.92 16.53
CA ASP A 86 -4.25 -1.02 16.09
C ASP A 86 -4.01 -0.12 14.88
N ILE A 87 -2.92 0.65 14.93
CA ILE A 87 -2.50 1.54 13.85
C ILE A 87 -1.14 1.07 13.35
N VAL A 88 -1.04 0.72 12.09
CA VAL A 88 0.22 0.39 11.44
C VAL A 88 0.73 1.64 10.71
N VAL A 89 1.85 2.17 11.15
CA VAL A 89 2.45 3.39 10.59
C VAL A 89 3.65 3.01 9.75
N ASP A 90 3.61 3.30 8.44
CA ASP A 90 4.78 3.18 7.59
C ASP A 90 5.78 4.29 7.93
N VAL A 91 6.91 3.90 8.48
CA VAL A 91 7.95 4.82 8.94
C VAL A 91 9.23 4.78 8.12
N ARG A 92 9.28 3.92 7.12
CA ARG A 92 10.37 3.86 6.13
C ARG A 92 9.79 3.65 4.74
N PRO A 93 9.49 4.76 4.04
CA PRO A 93 9.02 4.71 2.65
C PRO A 93 10.08 4.10 1.72
N THR A 94 9.71 3.87 0.47
CA THR A 94 10.57 3.23 -0.54
C THR A 94 11.83 4.02 -0.90
N THR A 95 11.94 5.28 -0.47
CA THR A 95 13.16 6.10 -0.65
C THR A 95 14.34 5.60 0.20
N GLY A 96 14.07 4.83 1.26
CA GLY A 96 15.07 4.31 2.17
C GLY A 96 15.30 5.16 3.42
N ASP A 97 14.98 6.45 3.39
CA ASP A 97 15.01 7.36 4.52
C ASP A 97 13.89 7.02 5.52
N VAL A 98 14.00 7.53 6.74
CA VAL A 98 13.07 7.17 7.82
C VAL A 98 12.32 8.37 8.38
N LEU A 99 11.15 8.09 8.99
CA LEU A 99 10.28 9.08 9.63
C LEU A 99 10.42 9.09 11.17
N PHE A 100 11.55 8.60 11.68
CA PHE A 100 11.87 8.63 13.09
C PHE A 100 13.33 9.05 13.31
N ARG A 101 13.66 9.48 14.52
CA ARG A 101 15.02 9.91 14.84
C ARG A 101 15.97 8.73 14.99
N THR A 102 17.04 8.76 14.22
CA THR A 102 18.13 7.79 14.27
C THR A 102 19.44 8.45 13.83
N SER A 103 20.56 7.84 14.16
CA SER A 103 21.89 8.23 13.68
C SER A 103 22.42 7.31 12.57
N VAL A 104 21.63 6.35 12.11
CA VAL A 104 22.08 5.29 11.19
C VAL A 104 21.67 5.57 9.76
N VAL A 105 20.51 6.21 9.56
CA VAL A 105 19.93 6.55 8.24
C VAL A 105 19.41 7.98 8.28
N ASP A 106 19.34 8.60 7.12
CA ASP A 106 18.81 9.95 6.99
C ASP A 106 17.30 9.98 7.23
N GLN A 107 16.82 11.12 7.67
CA GLN A 107 15.39 11.35 7.85
C GLN A 107 14.77 11.86 6.55
N VAL A 108 13.53 11.45 6.32
CA VAL A 108 12.72 11.96 5.20
C VAL A 108 12.59 13.47 5.29
N GLU A 109 13.10 14.17 4.30
CA GLU A 109 12.93 15.62 4.15
C GLU A 109 11.68 15.97 3.33
N TRP A 110 11.29 15.11 2.41
CA TRP A 110 10.10 15.28 1.58
C TRP A 110 9.62 13.96 1.00
N LEU A 111 8.34 13.89 0.66
CA LEU A 111 7.77 12.82 -0.15
C LEU A 111 6.92 13.40 -1.27
N GLY A 112 6.82 12.63 -2.35
CA GLY A 112 5.87 12.93 -3.41
C GLY A 112 4.49 12.43 -3.04
N ALA A 113 3.47 13.25 -3.27
CA ALA A 113 2.08 12.89 -3.01
C ALA A 113 1.16 13.35 -4.14
N TRP A 114 0.06 12.64 -4.33
CA TRP A 114 -1.01 13.06 -5.24
C TRP A 114 -1.97 13.97 -4.48
N LEU A 115 -2.00 15.24 -4.89
CA LEU A 115 -2.87 16.27 -4.33
C LEU A 115 -3.93 16.69 -5.35
N PRO A 116 -5.00 17.39 -4.92
CA PRO A 116 -5.87 18.09 -5.86
C PRO A 116 -5.04 19.04 -6.73
N GLY A 117 -4.90 18.71 -8.00
CA GLY A 117 -4.04 19.45 -8.94
C GLY A 117 -2.85 18.67 -9.47
N GLY A 118 -2.59 17.46 -9.00
CA GLY A 118 -1.58 16.54 -9.53
C GLY A 118 -0.53 16.11 -8.50
N TYR A 119 0.50 15.46 -9.01
CA TYR A 119 1.64 15.01 -8.20
C TYR A 119 2.47 16.19 -7.73
N SER A 120 2.74 16.26 -6.44
CA SER A 120 3.45 17.37 -5.80
C SER A 120 4.46 16.88 -4.77
N LYS A 121 5.55 17.64 -4.63
CA LYS A 121 6.51 17.47 -3.54
C LYS A 121 5.94 18.10 -2.28
N VAL A 122 5.87 17.30 -1.20
CA VAL A 122 5.49 17.76 0.13
C VAL A 122 6.74 17.74 1.01
N GLU A 123 7.13 18.88 1.56
CA GLU A 123 8.29 19.01 2.43
C GLU A 123 7.91 18.82 3.89
N ARG A 124 8.79 18.14 4.63
CA ARG A 124 8.69 18.02 6.07
C ARG A 124 9.51 19.11 6.73
N THR A 125 8.82 20.04 7.37
CA THR A 125 9.44 21.16 8.09
C THR A 125 9.38 20.99 9.61
N ALA A 126 8.64 19.98 10.08
CA ALA A 126 8.50 19.68 11.49
C ALA A 126 9.81 19.19 12.11
N THR A 127 10.13 19.70 13.29
CA THR A 127 11.33 19.34 14.05
C THR A 127 11.12 18.22 15.08
N TRP A 128 9.88 17.78 15.27
CA TRP A 128 9.54 16.70 16.18
C TRP A 128 9.66 15.33 15.47
N ASP A 129 9.76 14.26 16.26
CA ASP A 129 9.83 12.89 15.75
C ASP A 129 8.44 12.40 15.31
N TYR A 130 8.33 11.96 14.05
CA TYR A 130 7.05 11.55 13.46
C TYR A 130 6.47 10.33 14.14
N LEU A 131 7.27 9.26 14.31
CA LEU A 131 6.82 8.04 14.95
C LEU A 131 6.44 8.30 16.41
N GLN A 132 7.22 9.11 17.12
CA GLN A 132 6.93 9.45 18.50
C GLN A 132 5.58 10.19 18.63
N ALA A 133 5.23 11.05 17.66
CA ALA A 133 3.93 11.72 17.67
C ALA A 133 2.75 10.73 17.54
N PHE A 134 2.89 9.69 16.70
CA PHE A 134 1.90 8.60 16.64
C PHE A 134 1.83 7.80 17.95
N ILE A 135 2.98 7.49 18.55
CA ILE A 135 3.04 6.78 19.83
C ILE A 135 2.34 7.57 20.94
N ASP A 136 2.61 8.87 21.02
CA ASP A 136 2.00 9.74 22.03
C ASP A 136 0.48 9.85 21.85
N ALA A 137 0.02 10.06 20.62
CA ALA A 137 -1.40 10.07 20.30
C ALA A 137 -2.06 8.70 20.56
N GLY A 138 -1.43 7.61 20.15
CA GLY A 138 -1.91 6.25 20.38
C GLY A 138 -2.08 5.94 21.86
N LYS A 139 -1.09 6.30 22.70
CA LYS A 139 -1.18 6.14 24.15
C LYS A 139 -2.34 6.91 24.77
N SER A 140 -2.60 8.13 24.29
CA SER A 140 -3.70 8.95 24.81
C SER A 140 -5.10 8.40 24.45
N LEU A 141 -5.18 7.56 23.40
CA LEU A 141 -6.41 7.00 22.85
C LEU A 141 -6.57 5.50 23.10
N ASP A 142 -5.66 4.88 23.85
CA ASP A 142 -5.62 3.43 24.06
C ASP A 142 -5.59 2.66 22.73
N LEU A 143 -4.73 3.10 21.79
CA LEU A 143 -4.44 2.47 20.51
C LEU A 143 -3.03 1.89 20.52
N ARG A 144 -2.86 0.70 19.94
CA ARG A 144 -1.55 0.10 19.74
C ARG A 144 -0.94 0.64 18.45
N ILE A 145 0.31 1.09 18.52
CA ILE A 145 1.06 1.62 17.37
C ILE A 145 2.10 0.59 16.95
N HIS A 146 2.05 0.21 15.68
CA HIS A 146 2.99 -0.69 15.02
C HIS A 146 3.76 0.09 13.97
N ALA A 147 5.08 -0.02 13.97
CA ALA A 147 5.92 0.58 12.94
C ALA A 147 6.15 -0.42 11.81
N ALA A 148 5.82 -0.02 10.57
CA ALA A 148 6.14 -0.77 9.37
C ALA A 148 7.39 -0.21 8.71
N ILE A 149 8.24 -1.10 8.21
CA ILE A 149 9.50 -0.77 7.53
C ILE A 149 9.53 -1.48 6.19
N ASN A 150 9.60 -0.72 5.10
CA ASN A 150 9.85 -1.27 3.78
C ASN A 150 11.33 -1.68 3.67
N THR A 151 11.61 -2.93 3.32
CA THR A 151 12.96 -3.49 3.33
C THR A 151 13.65 -3.49 1.96
N PHE A 152 12.93 -3.11 0.87
CA PHE A 152 13.44 -3.10 -0.51
C PHE A 152 13.14 -1.78 -1.19
#